data_032283c95988bf7ab5425acdf8d006c4
#
_entry.id   032283c95988bf7ab5425acdf8d006c4
#
_cell.length_a   1.000
_cell.length_b   1.000
_cell.length_c   1.000
_cell.angle_alpha   90.00
_cell.angle_beta   90.00
_cell.angle_gamma   90.00
#
_symmetry.space_group_name_H-M   'P 1'
#
loop_
_entity.id
_entity.type
_entity.pdbx_description
1 polymer ?
#
loop_
_entity_poly.entity_id
_entity_poly.type
_entity_poly.pdbx_seq_one_letter_code
_entity_poly.pdbx_strand_id
1 'polypeptide(L)'
;MNYPGTELELFAEATNWKRYFASKLRPFVRGRVLDVGCGMGVNANYLVGPTVSSYTFLEPDLQLLAHVPDHIDASLKKMSEMVHGTVDKLEGRQFDTILYVDVVEHIEQGPDELDRAYSLLAPGGHLLVLVPAYQFLYSKFDEEVGHVKRYNKEQMRSELPRWARPVSLYYLDSMGVLLSLANKFLLHQARPTRSQIRFWDRCMIPISRIMDKVL
;
A
#
# COMPACT_ATOMS: atom_id res chain seq x y z
N MET A 1 -13.01 12.66 -5.16
CA MET A 1 -11.98 13.13 -4.19
C MET A 1 -10.73 13.36 -5.03
N ASN A 2 -10.02 14.47 -4.85
CA ASN A 2 -8.76 14.67 -5.58
C ASN A 2 -7.61 14.37 -4.64
N TYR A 3 -6.69 13.52 -5.06
CA TYR A 3 -5.51 13.19 -4.29
C TYR A 3 -4.57 14.40 -4.19
N PRO A 4 -4.16 14.83 -2.98
CA PRO A 4 -3.36 16.05 -2.83
C PRO A 4 -1.88 15.89 -3.19
N GLY A 5 -1.37 14.65 -3.22
CA GLY A 5 0.05 14.35 -3.40
C GLY A 5 0.48 14.32 -4.86
N THR A 6 1.74 14.64 -5.11
CA THR A 6 2.41 14.50 -6.41
C THR A 6 3.55 13.49 -6.37
N GLU A 7 3.71 12.81 -5.22
CA GLU A 7 4.80 11.86 -4.97
C GLU A 7 4.58 10.50 -5.65
N LEU A 8 3.34 10.16 -6.06
CA LEU A 8 3.04 8.86 -6.69
C LEU A 8 3.94 8.59 -7.89
N GLU A 9 4.18 9.60 -8.75
CA GLU A 9 5.09 9.47 -9.89
C GLU A 9 6.55 9.23 -9.45
N LEU A 10 6.99 9.91 -8.38
CA LEU A 10 8.34 9.73 -7.84
C LEU A 10 8.51 8.32 -7.25
N PHE A 11 7.55 7.88 -6.45
CA PHE A 11 7.58 6.54 -5.86
C PHE A 11 7.30 5.43 -6.88
N ALA A 12 6.70 5.75 -8.03
CA ALA A 12 6.60 4.79 -9.14
C ALA A 12 7.99 4.29 -9.59
N GLU A 13 9.04 5.13 -9.48
CA GLU A 13 10.42 4.77 -9.82
C GLU A 13 11.10 3.85 -8.78
N ALA A 14 10.54 3.69 -7.57
CA ALA A 14 11.12 2.88 -6.49
C ALA A 14 10.89 1.38 -6.70
N THR A 15 11.58 0.80 -7.68
CA THR A 15 11.35 -0.58 -8.13
C THR A 15 11.87 -1.64 -7.16
N ASN A 16 12.96 -1.37 -6.43
CA ASN A 16 13.48 -2.28 -5.41
C ASN A 16 12.56 -2.36 -4.20
N TRP A 17 12.00 -1.23 -3.77
CA TRP A 17 10.98 -1.19 -2.73
C TRP A 17 9.76 -2.02 -3.12
N LYS A 18 9.22 -1.79 -4.33
CA LYS A 18 8.06 -2.54 -4.83
C LYS A 18 8.34 -4.05 -4.88
N ARG A 19 9.49 -4.46 -5.39
CA ARG A 19 9.89 -5.88 -5.37
C ARG A 19 10.03 -6.42 -3.95
N TYR A 20 10.50 -5.58 -3.01
CA TYR A 20 10.71 -6.00 -1.64
C TYR A 20 9.39 -6.26 -0.93
N PHE A 21 8.48 -5.27 -0.85
CA PHE A 21 7.21 -5.51 -0.18
C PHE A 21 6.36 -6.56 -0.92
N ALA A 22 6.39 -6.55 -2.25
CA ALA A 22 5.68 -7.56 -3.03
C ALA A 22 6.18 -8.98 -2.73
N SER A 23 7.48 -9.18 -2.48
CA SER A 23 8.00 -10.49 -2.07
C SER A 23 7.38 -11.02 -0.77
N LYS A 24 6.85 -10.12 0.07
CA LYS A 24 6.18 -10.45 1.34
C LYS A 24 4.67 -10.65 1.18
N LEU A 25 4.04 -9.85 0.32
CA LEU A 25 2.58 -9.89 0.13
C LEU A 25 2.16 -10.95 -0.89
N ARG A 26 2.92 -11.13 -1.97
CA ARG A 26 2.59 -11.98 -3.11
C ARG A 26 2.27 -13.45 -2.76
N PRO A 27 2.86 -14.10 -1.73
CA PRO A 27 2.46 -15.45 -1.32
C PRO A 27 0.99 -15.58 -0.90
N PHE A 28 0.36 -14.47 -0.53
CA PHE A 28 -1.03 -14.39 -0.09
C PHE A 28 -1.98 -13.86 -1.17
N VAL A 29 -1.45 -13.32 -2.29
CA VAL A 29 -2.25 -12.74 -3.38
C VAL A 29 -2.71 -13.84 -4.32
N ARG A 30 -4.04 -14.07 -4.37
CA ARG A 30 -4.64 -15.14 -5.18
C ARG A 30 -6.10 -14.87 -5.50
N GLY A 31 -6.62 -15.59 -6.48
CA GLY A 31 -8.04 -15.58 -6.84
C GLY A 31 -8.50 -14.20 -7.35
N ARG A 32 -9.66 -13.78 -6.90
CA ARG A 32 -10.22 -12.45 -7.17
C ARG A 32 -9.58 -11.44 -6.25
N VAL A 33 -8.83 -10.50 -6.82
CA VAL A 33 -8.10 -9.48 -6.07
C VAL A 33 -8.84 -8.16 -6.12
N LEU A 34 -8.96 -7.50 -4.98
CA LEU A 34 -9.38 -6.10 -4.85
C LEU A 34 -8.18 -5.28 -4.37
N ASP A 35 -7.82 -4.26 -5.12
CA ASP A 35 -6.77 -3.29 -4.81
C ASP A 35 -7.43 -1.95 -4.48
N VAL A 36 -7.55 -1.65 -3.18
CA VAL A 36 -8.25 -0.47 -2.67
C VAL A 36 -7.28 0.71 -2.62
N GLY A 37 -7.70 1.86 -3.16
CA GLY A 37 -6.86 3.03 -3.29
C GLY A 37 -5.66 2.75 -4.20
N CYS A 38 -5.91 2.10 -5.32
CA CYS A 38 -4.85 1.60 -6.21
C CYS A 38 -3.98 2.68 -6.84
N GLY A 39 -4.37 3.97 -6.73
CA GLY A 39 -3.71 5.07 -7.38
C GLY A 39 -3.63 4.86 -8.90
N MET A 40 -2.43 4.95 -9.46
CA MET A 40 -2.18 4.68 -10.89
C MET A 40 -1.97 3.18 -11.21
N GLY A 41 -2.20 2.25 -10.25
CA GLY A 41 -2.13 0.80 -10.47
C GLY A 41 -0.72 0.21 -10.55
N VAL A 42 0.34 0.98 -10.37
CA VAL A 42 1.75 0.56 -10.58
C VAL A 42 2.12 -0.66 -9.73
N ASN A 43 1.62 -0.77 -8.50
CA ASN A 43 1.94 -1.84 -7.55
C ASN A 43 1.45 -3.21 -8.03
N ALA A 44 0.36 -3.25 -8.80
CA ALA A 44 -0.27 -4.48 -9.27
C ALA A 44 0.68 -5.35 -10.11
N ASN A 45 1.55 -4.74 -10.95
CA ASN A 45 2.54 -5.48 -11.74
C ASN A 45 3.52 -6.31 -10.89
N TYR A 46 3.74 -5.90 -9.64
CA TYR A 46 4.62 -6.59 -8.70
C TYR A 46 3.89 -7.64 -7.86
N LEU A 47 2.57 -7.45 -7.67
CA LEU A 47 1.74 -8.28 -6.79
C LEU A 47 1.06 -9.42 -7.53
N VAL A 48 0.71 -9.24 -8.79
CA VAL A 48 0.07 -10.27 -9.60
C VAL A 48 0.96 -11.51 -9.76
N GLY A 49 0.33 -12.67 -9.58
CA GLY A 49 0.94 -13.97 -9.77
C GLY A 49 0.01 -14.92 -10.54
N PRO A 50 0.47 -16.14 -10.86
CA PRO A 50 -0.28 -17.10 -11.68
C PRO A 50 -1.58 -17.60 -11.01
N THR A 51 -1.73 -17.38 -9.72
CA THR A 51 -2.93 -17.77 -8.93
C THR A 51 -4.01 -16.71 -8.92
N VAL A 52 -3.77 -15.52 -9.52
CA VAL A 52 -4.77 -14.46 -9.64
C VAL A 52 -5.69 -14.74 -10.81
N SER A 53 -6.99 -14.70 -10.60
CA SER A 53 -8.01 -14.95 -11.62
C SER A 53 -8.67 -13.69 -12.16
N SER A 54 -8.80 -12.65 -11.33
CA SER A 54 -9.27 -11.33 -11.73
C SER A 54 -8.71 -10.26 -10.79
N TYR A 55 -8.67 -9.00 -11.26
CA TYR A 55 -8.12 -7.88 -10.51
C TYR A 55 -9.05 -6.66 -10.62
N THR A 56 -9.54 -6.18 -9.49
CA THR A 56 -10.38 -4.98 -9.40
C THR A 56 -9.55 -3.84 -8.83
N PHE A 57 -9.35 -2.81 -9.64
CA PHE A 57 -8.77 -1.55 -9.22
C PHE A 57 -9.87 -0.64 -8.68
N LEU A 58 -9.82 -0.29 -7.41
CA LEU A 58 -10.76 0.62 -6.76
C LEU A 58 -10.05 1.90 -6.34
N GLU A 59 -10.51 3.04 -6.88
CA GLU A 59 -9.87 4.34 -6.64
C GLU A 59 -10.92 5.46 -6.57
N PRO A 60 -10.95 6.28 -5.49
CA PRO A 60 -11.86 7.42 -5.39
C PRO A 60 -11.45 8.63 -6.24
N ASP A 61 -10.19 8.72 -6.68
CA ASP A 61 -9.74 9.76 -7.61
C ASP A 61 -9.85 9.26 -9.05
N LEU A 62 -10.78 9.85 -9.81
CA LEU A 62 -11.05 9.47 -11.19
C LEU A 62 -9.85 9.74 -12.12
N GLN A 63 -9.04 10.76 -11.81
CA GLN A 63 -7.86 11.09 -12.63
C GLN A 63 -6.78 10.02 -12.45
N LEU A 64 -6.51 9.59 -11.22
CA LEU A 64 -5.57 8.50 -10.95
C LEU A 64 -6.06 7.20 -11.59
N LEU A 65 -7.33 6.87 -11.41
CA LEU A 65 -7.91 5.66 -12.00
C LEU A 65 -7.81 5.63 -13.53
N ALA A 66 -7.97 6.78 -14.18
CA ALA A 66 -7.85 6.90 -15.63
C ALA A 66 -6.46 6.57 -16.18
N HIS A 67 -5.41 6.72 -15.33
CA HIS A 67 -4.03 6.38 -15.68
C HIS A 67 -3.67 4.91 -15.48
N VAL A 68 -4.48 4.13 -14.75
CA VAL A 68 -4.21 2.70 -14.49
C VAL A 68 -3.88 1.93 -15.77
N PRO A 69 -4.63 2.07 -16.89
CA PRO A 69 -4.34 1.33 -18.10
C PRO A 69 -2.94 1.60 -18.70
N ASP A 70 -2.37 2.78 -18.45
CA ASP A 70 -1.05 3.15 -18.97
C ASP A 70 0.10 2.55 -18.18
N HIS A 71 -0.17 2.10 -16.93
CA HIS A 71 0.83 1.64 -15.98
C HIS A 71 0.81 0.13 -15.72
N ILE A 72 -0.18 -0.61 -16.24
CA ILE A 72 -0.31 -2.04 -16.02
C ILE A 72 0.01 -2.86 -17.27
N ASP A 73 0.52 -4.07 -17.06
CA ASP A 73 0.87 -4.98 -18.15
C ASP A 73 -0.36 -5.44 -18.95
N ALA A 74 -0.17 -5.78 -20.23
CA ALA A 74 -1.25 -6.21 -21.14
C ALA A 74 -2.00 -7.47 -20.64
N SER A 75 -1.32 -8.36 -19.93
CA SER A 75 -1.93 -9.54 -19.31
C SER A 75 -2.89 -9.15 -18.18
N LEU A 76 -2.47 -8.20 -17.34
CA LEU A 76 -3.28 -7.70 -16.24
C LEU A 76 -4.50 -6.91 -16.75
N LYS A 77 -4.33 -6.10 -17.82
CA LYS A 77 -5.46 -5.40 -18.47
C LYS A 77 -6.60 -6.33 -18.85
N LYS A 78 -6.29 -7.53 -19.35
CA LYS A 78 -7.30 -8.50 -19.83
C LYS A 78 -8.15 -9.11 -18.72
N MET A 79 -7.63 -9.13 -17.48
CA MET A 79 -8.28 -9.74 -16.35
C MET A 79 -8.71 -8.72 -15.28
N SER A 80 -8.59 -7.43 -15.59
CA SER A 80 -8.89 -6.35 -14.64
C SER A 80 -10.13 -5.55 -15.01
N GLU A 81 -10.73 -4.97 -13.99
CA GLU A 81 -11.74 -3.91 -14.08
C GLU A 81 -11.32 -2.72 -13.25
N MET A 82 -11.82 -1.54 -13.58
CA MET A 82 -11.60 -0.29 -12.86
C MET A 82 -12.93 0.20 -12.30
N VAL A 83 -12.94 0.45 -10.99
CA VAL A 83 -14.13 0.91 -10.26
C VAL A 83 -13.81 2.24 -9.60
N HIS A 84 -14.54 3.28 -9.98
CA HIS A 84 -14.44 4.59 -9.37
C HIS A 84 -15.29 4.66 -8.10
N GLY A 85 -14.65 4.87 -6.95
CA GLY A 85 -15.32 5.01 -5.65
C GLY A 85 -14.57 4.38 -4.49
N THR A 86 -15.31 4.07 -3.44
CA THR A 86 -14.87 3.44 -2.20
C THR A 86 -15.45 2.03 -2.08
N VAL A 87 -15.07 1.28 -1.05
CA VAL A 87 -15.50 -0.12 -0.83
C VAL A 87 -17.01 -0.29 -0.82
N ASP A 88 -17.77 0.73 -0.47
CA ASP A 88 -19.25 0.70 -0.46
C ASP A 88 -19.84 0.42 -1.86
N LYS A 89 -19.12 0.75 -2.93
CA LYS A 89 -19.53 0.43 -4.32
C LYS A 89 -19.49 -1.06 -4.64
N LEU A 90 -18.87 -1.85 -3.80
CA LEU A 90 -18.62 -3.28 -4.02
C LEU A 90 -19.45 -4.16 -3.07
N GLU A 91 -20.45 -3.59 -2.39
CA GLU A 91 -21.33 -4.33 -1.50
C GLU A 91 -21.93 -5.57 -2.21
N GLY A 92 -21.92 -6.70 -1.53
CA GLY A 92 -22.38 -7.98 -2.08
C GLY A 92 -21.37 -8.73 -2.96
N ARG A 93 -20.23 -8.11 -3.31
CA ARG A 93 -19.13 -8.81 -3.99
C ARG A 93 -18.23 -9.53 -2.99
N GLN A 94 -17.50 -10.52 -3.48
CA GLN A 94 -16.54 -11.25 -2.66
C GLN A 94 -15.20 -11.38 -3.38
N PHE A 95 -14.11 -11.20 -2.60
CA PHE A 95 -12.74 -11.25 -3.06
C PHE A 95 -11.93 -12.27 -2.25
N ASP A 96 -11.00 -12.93 -2.91
CA ASP A 96 -10.10 -13.89 -2.27
C ASP A 96 -8.87 -13.20 -1.67
N THR A 97 -8.57 -11.99 -2.17
CA THR A 97 -7.53 -11.11 -1.64
C THR A 97 -7.98 -9.66 -1.71
N ILE A 98 -7.80 -8.91 -0.62
CA ILE A 98 -8.01 -7.45 -0.57
C ILE A 98 -6.70 -6.80 -0.15
N LEU A 99 -6.28 -5.79 -0.92
CA LEU A 99 -5.02 -5.06 -0.74
C LEU A 99 -5.32 -3.63 -0.31
N TYR A 100 -4.58 -3.17 0.70
CA TYR A 100 -4.43 -1.77 1.09
C TYR A 100 -2.92 -1.48 1.15
N VAL A 101 -2.39 -0.79 0.15
CA VAL A 101 -0.97 -0.47 0.05
C VAL A 101 -0.81 1.05 0.09
N ASP A 102 -0.37 1.57 1.23
CA ASP A 102 -0.25 3.00 1.53
C ASP A 102 -1.61 3.73 1.34
N VAL A 103 -2.65 3.29 2.06
CA VAL A 103 -4.03 3.80 1.95
C VAL A 103 -4.67 4.05 3.31
N VAL A 104 -4.58 3.12 4.27
CA VAL A 104 -5.33 3.20 5.53
C VAL A 104 -4.87 4.38 6.38
N GLU A 105 -3.64 4.83 6.22
CA GLU A 105 -3.08 6.04 6.86
C GLU A 105 -3.74 7.34 6.42
N HIS A 106 -4.46 7.34 5.30
CA HIS A 106 -5.24 8.49 4.81
C HIS A 106 -6.68 8.51 5.34
N ILE A 107 -7.11 7.43 5.99
CA ILE A 107 -8.50 7.24 6.41
C ILE A 107 -8.65 7.49 7.91
N GLU A 108 -9.42 8.51 8.28
CA GLU A 108 -9.66 8.82 9.70
C GLU A 108 -10.34 7.67 10.44
N GLN A 109 -11.34 7.04 9.81
CA GLN A 109 -12.09 5.90 10.35
C GLN A 109 -11.52 4.57 9.79
N GLY A 110 -10.20 4.35 9.97
CA GLY A 110 -9.52 3.15 9.50
C GLY A 110 -10.16 1.83 9.95
N PRO A 111 -10.55 1.66 11.24
CA PRO A 111 -11.23 0.45 11.69
C PRO A 111 -12.52 0.16 10.94
N ASP A 112 -13.38 1.15 10.71
CA ASP A 112 -14.65 0.99 10.00
C ASP A 112 -14.41 0.60 8.52
N GLU A 113 -13.37 1.17 7.92
CA GLU A 113 -12.97 0.83 6.55
C GLU A 113 -12.49 -0.62 6.45
N LEU A 114 -11.65 -1.05 7.39
CA LEU A 114 -11.14 -2.42 7.43
C LEU A 114 -12.26 -3.43 7.74
N ASP A 115 -13.24 -3.07 8.57
CA ASP A 115 -14.42 -3.91 8.82
C ASP A 115 -15.28 -4.07 7.55
N ARG A 116 -15.53 -2.98 6.81
CA ARG A 116 -16.21 -3.04 5.51
C ARG A 116 -15.45 -3.91 4.51
N ALA A 117 -14.14 -3.69 4.37
CA ALA A 117 -13.30 -4.51 3.51
C ALA A 117 -13.35 -6.00 3.90
N TYR A 118 -13.29 -6.28 5.19
CA TYR A 118 -13.37 -7.66 5.69
C TYR A 118 -14.70 -8.35 5.33
N SER A 119 -15.80 -7.61 5.30
CA SER A 119 -17.11 -8.16 4.89
C SER A 119 -17.15 -8.59 3.42
N LEU A 120 -16.24 -8.05 2.60
CA LEU A 120 -16.08 -8.43 1.19
C LEU A 120 -15.11 -9.61 0.99
N LEU A 121 -14.46 -10.12 2.05
CA LEU A 121 -13.60 -11.29 1.93
C LEU A 121 -14.41 -12.57 1.78
N ALA A 122 -14.01 -13.36 0.79
CA ALA A 122 -14.47 -14.75 0.69
C ALA A 122 -13.92 -15.60 1.86
N PRO A 123 -14.59 -16.68 2.25
CA PRO A 123 -14.07 -17.61 3.26
C PRO A 123 -12.66 -18.07 2.93
N GLY A 124 -11.73 -17.88 3.88
CA GLY A 124 -10.31 -18.19 3.69
C GLY A 124 -9.52 -17.17 2.86
N GLY A 125 -10.11 -16.02 2.54
CA GLY A 125 -9.45 -14.92 1.87
C GLY A 125 -8.44 -14.18 2.77
N HIS A 126 -7.63 -13.31 2.17
CA HIS A 126 -6.59 -12.54 2.85
C HIS A 126 -6.83 -11.03 2.70
N LEU A 127 -6.78 -10.31 3.83
CA LEU A 127 -6.67 -8.86 3.87
C LEU A 127 -5.20 -8.51 4.11
N LEU A 128 -4.59 -7.78 3.17
CA LEU A 128 -3.18 -7.40 3.20
C LEU A 128 -3.07 -5.88 3.31
N VAL A 129 -2.41 -5.42 4.36
CA VAL A 129 -2.27 -4.00 4.66
C VAL A 129 -0.79 -3.65 4.76
N LEU A 130 -0.36 -2.65 3.99
CA LEU A 130 0.95 -2.01 4.09
C LEU A 130 0.73 -0.54 4.42
N VAL A 131 1.34 -0.06 5.51
CA VAL A 131 1.18 1.31 6.00
C VAL A 131 2.52 1.84 6.55
N PRO A 132 2.76 3.16 6.53
CA PRO A 132 3.95 3.75 7.14
C PRO A 132 3.99 3.50 8.65
N ALA A 133 5.19 3.11 9.11
CA ALA A 133 5.41 2.76 10.50
C ALA A 133 5.84 3.94 11.36
N TYR A 134 5.57 3.82 12.68
CA TYR A 134 6.07 4.66 13.77
C TYR A 134 5.57 6.11 13.76
N GLN A 135 4.58 6.40 14.61
CA GLN A 135 4.03 7.75 14.79
C GLN A 135 5.09 8.81 15.11
N PHE A 136 6.17 8.46 15.81
CA PHE A 136 7.26 9.40 16.11
C PHE A 136 8.04 9.85 14.87
N LEU A 137 7.91 9.16 13.73
CA LEU A 137 8.49 9.57 12.44
C LEU A 137 7.57 10.49 11.63
N TYR A 138 6.33 10.70 12.08
CA TYR A 138 5.38 11.59 11.42
C TYR A 138 6.01 12.97 11.21
N SER A 139 5.90 13.51 10.01
CA SER A 139 6.63 14.69 9.56
C SER A 139 5.80 15.54 8.60
N LYS A 140 6.34 16.67 8.15
CA LYS A 140 5.72 17.52 7.13
C LYS A 140 5.42 16.79 5.82
N PHE A 141 6.19 15.77 5.49
CA PHE A 141 5.89 14.92 4.34
C PHE A 141 4.54 14.22 4.50
N ASP A 142 4.27 13.63 5.68
CA ASP A 142 3.00 12.96 5.95
C ASP A 142 1.82 13.93 5.85
N GLU A 143 1.97 15.15 6.36
CA GLU A 143 0.93 16.20 6.26
C GLU A 143 0.64 16.56 4.80
N GLU A 144 1.69 16.74 3.98
CA GLU A 144 1.55 17.12 2.58
C GLU A 144 0.89 16.06 1.70
N VAL A 145 1.13 14.78 2.00
CA VAL A 145 0.49 13.69 1.26
C VAL A 145 -0.85 13.29 1.86
N GLY A 146 -1.27 13.91 2.96
CA GLY A 146 -2.58 13.70 3.58
C GLY A 146 -2.66 12.49 4.51
N HIS A 147 -1.53 12.06 5.09
CA HIS A 147 -1.57 11.05 6.15
C HIS A 147 -2.20 11.61 7.43
N VAL A 148 -3.10 10.87 8.04
CA VAL A 148 -3.68 11.20 9.36
C VAL A 148 -2.80 10.66 10.47
N LYS A 149 -2.15 9.51 10.24
CA LYS A 149 -1.31 8.82 11.23
C LYS A 149 -0.32 7.86 10.58
N ARG A 150 0.64 7.41 11.39
CA ARG A 150 1.48 6.23 11.13
C ARG A 150 1.19 5.16 12.18
N TYR A 151 1.55 3.93 11.89
CA TYR A 151 1.17 2.77 12.69
C TYR A 151 2.34 2.13 13.42
N ASN A 152 2.08 1.56 14.60
CA ASN A 152 2.90 0.50 15.18
C ASN A 152 2.13 -0.83 15.12
N LYS A 153 2.80 -1.93 15.47
CA LYS A 153 2.16 -3.26 15.42
C LYS A 153 0.94 -3.40 16.34
N GLU A 154 0.95 -2.73 17.49
CA GLU A 154 -0.13 -2.78 18.46
C GLU A 154 -1.36 -2.01 17.94
N GLN A 155 -1.14 -0.78 17.46
CA GLN A 155 -2.19 0.01 16.82
C GLN A 155 -2.79 -0.71 15.61
N MET A 156 -1.94 -1.27 14.74
CA MET A 156 -2.46 -2.03 13.59
C MET A 156 -3.32 -3.21 14.03
N ARG A 157 -2.89 -3.96 15.07
CA ARG A 157 -3.68 -5.07 15.60
C ARG A 157 -5.02 -4.62 16.18
N SER A 158 -5.05 -3.49 16.88
CA SER A 158 -6.28 -2.97 17.49
C SER A 158 -7.30 -2.46 16.47
N GLU A 159 -6.84 -2.10 15.28
CA GLU A 159 -7.68 -1.62 14.18
C GLU A 159 -8.12 -2.73 13.21
N LEU A 160 -7.55 -3.94 13.34
CA LEU A 160 -8.01 -5.07 12.53
C LEU A 160 -9.43 -5.48 12.90
N PRO A 161 -10.21 -5.97 11.92
CA PRO A 161 -11.55 -6.50 12.16
C PRO A 161 -11.55 -7.53 13.29
N ARG A 162 -12.54 -7.47 14.17
CA ARG A 162 -12.63 -8.31 15.38
C ARG A 162 -12.50 -9.80 15.10
N TRP A 163 -12.97 -10.25 13.95
CA TRP A 163 -12.97 -11.64 13.53
C TRP A 163 -11.76 -12.03 12.68
N ALA A 164 -10.93 -11.06 12.31
CA ALA A 164 -9.72 -11.31 11.55
C ALA A 164 -8.70 -12.05 12.43
N ARG A 165 -7.99 -13.01 11.82
CA ARG A 165 -6.87 -13.71 12.46
C ARG A 165 -5.58 -13.22 11.81
N PRO A 166 -4.73 -12.45 12.51
CA PRO A 166 -3.45 -12.02 11.97
C PRO A 166 -2.57 -13.22 11.63
N VAL A 167 -2.19 -13.35 10.36
CA VAL A 167 -1.27 -14.40 9.90
C VAL A 167 0.18 -13.99 10.15
N SER A 168 0.50 -12.73 9.86
CA SER A 168 1.83 -12.17 10.11
C SER A 168 1.74 -10.64 10.26
N LEU A 169 2.64 -10.08 11.06
CA LEU A 169 2.75 -8.64 11.27
C LEU A 169 4.22 -8.30 11.56
N TYR A 170 4.87 -7.61 10.65
CA TYR A 170 6.28 -7.25 10.75
C TYR A 170 6.55 -5.86 10.19
N TYR A 171 7.70 -5.32 10.50
CA TYR A 171 8.19 -4.08 9.89
C TYR A 171 9.01 -4.39 8.65
N LEU A 172 9.02 -3.46 7.71
CA LEU A 172 9.86 -3.47 6.52
C LEU A 172 10.63 -2.15 6.45
N ASP A 173 11.78 -2.19 5.78
CA ASP A 173 12.61 -1.02 5.52
C ASP A 173 13.19 -0.38 6.81
N SER A 174 13.96 -1.16 7.56
CA SER A 174 14.67 -0.68 8.76
C SER A 174 15.59 0.51 8.49
N MET A 175 16.22 0.58 7.30
CA MET A 175 17.05 1.72 6.91
C MET A 175 16.23 2.97 6.61
N GLY A 176 14.99 2.82 6.17
CA GLY A 176 14.05 3.93 5.98
C GLY A 176 13.75 4.69 7.26
N VAL A 177 13.82 4.02 8.42
CA VAL A 177 13.71 4.67 9.74
C VAL A 177 14.81 5.71 9.90
N LEU A 178 16.06 5.38 9.59
CA LEU A 178 17.20 6.30 9.70
C LEU A 178 17.05 7.50 8.77
N LEU A 179 16.60 7.27 7.54
CA LEU A 179 16.35 8.35 6.57
C LEU A 179 15.20 9.25 7.01
N SER A 180 14.12 8.68 7.55
CA SER A 180 13.00 9.44 8.09
C SER A 180 13.41 10.28 9.29
N LEU A 181 14.25 9.76 10.20
CA LEU A 181 14.83 10.52 11.30
C LEU A 181 15.72 11.66 10.80
N ALA A 182 16.60 11.38 9.83
CA ALA A 182 17.45 12.41 9.22
C ALA A 182 16.60 13.50 8.56
N ASN A 183 15.54 13.16 7.85
CA ASN A 183 14.62 14.15 7.29
C ASN A 183 13.92 14.95 8.38
N LYS A 184 13.41 14.30 9.42
CA LYS A 184 12.65 14.94 10.50
C LYS A 184 13.49 15.93 11.30
N PHE A 185 14.74 15.58 11.64
CA PHE A 185 15.57 16.37 12.56
C PHE A 185 16.61 17.24 11.88
N LEU A 186 17.01 16.94 10.64
CA LEU A 186 18.08 17.66 9.95
C LEU A 186 17.58 18.39 8.71
N LEU A 187 16.85 17.71 7.81
CA LEU A 187 16.53 18.28 6.51
C LEU A 187 15.20 19.05 6.50
N HIS A 188 14.25 18.64 7.31
CA HIS A 188 12.89 19.22 7.43
C HIS A 188 12.18 19.39 6.08
N GLN A 189 12.46 18.48 5.12
CA GLN A 189 11.89 18.54 3.78
C GLN A 189 10.49 17.93 3.78
N ALA A 190 9.55 18.68 3.22
CA ALA A 190 8.19 18.21 3.00
C ALA A 190 8.09 17.24 1.81
N ARG A 191 8.97 17.41 0.80
CA ARG A 191 8.97 16.55 -0.40
C ARG A 191 10.36 15.99 -0.67
N PRO A 192 10.51 14.69 -0.82
CA PRO A 192 11.77 14.09 -1.23
C PRO A 192 12.07 14.44 -2.70
N THR A 193 13.34 14.62 -3.00
CA THR A 193 13.79 14.78 -4.38
C THR A 193 13.91 13.42 -5.08
N ARG A 194 13.85 13.43 -6.42
CA ARG A 194 14.06 12.21 -7.22
C ARG A 194 15.40 11.51 -6.91
N SER A 195 16.46 12.27 -6.63
CA SER A 195 17.76 11.71 -6.25
C SER A 195 17.74 11.03 -4.89
N GLN A 196 17.00 11.56 -3.92
CA GLN A 196 16.82 10.93 -2.61
C GLN A 196 16.03 9.63 -2.71
N ILE A 197 14.94 9.61 -3.49
CA ILE A 197 14.17 8.38 -3.74
C ILE A 197 15.03 7.33 -4.44
N ARG A 198 15.82 7.71 -5.44
CA ARG A 198 16.74 6.77 -6.12
C ARG A 198 17.82 6.25 -5.20
N PHE A 199 18.39 7.09 -4.32
CA PHE A 199 19.37 6.67 -3.33
C PHE A 199 18.75 5.68 -2.33
N TRP A 200 17.57 6.01 -1.79
CA TRP A 200 16.85 5.12 -0.90
C TRP A 200 16.55 3.78 -1.58
N ASP A 201 15.95 3.80 -2.75
CA ASP A 201 15.56 2.58 -3.47
C ASP A 201 16.76 1.70 -3.83
N ARG A 202 17.86 2.30 -4.33
CA ARG A 202 19.00 1.54 -4.86
C ARG A 202 20.03 1.15 -3.81
N CYS A 203 20.17 1.94 -2.75
CA CYS A 203 21.20 1.72 -1.73
C CYS A 203 20.62 1.22 -0.41
N MET A 204 19.55 1.87 0.09
CA MET A 204 19.02 1.56 1.42
C MET A 204 18.11 0.34 1.41
N ILE A 205 17.23 0.18 0.43
CA ILE A 205 16.32 -0.97 0.34
C ILE A 205 17.07 -2.31 0.28
N PRO A 206 18.15 -2.50 -0.52
CA PRO A 206 18.94 -3.73 -0.47
C PRO A 206 19.51 -4.05 0.92
N ILE A 207 19.95 -3.03 1.67
CA ILE A 207 20.45 -3.19 3.05
C ILE A 207 19.30 -3.57 3.98
N SER A 208 18.16 -2.86 3.91
CA SER A 208 16.96 -3.19 4.69
C SER A 208 16.54 -4.64 4.50
N ARG A 209 16.54 -5.15 3.28
CA ARG A 209 16.18 -6.55 2.97
C ARG A 209 17.05 -7.60 3.68
N ILE A 210 18.28 -7.25 4.00
CA ILE A 210 19.20 -8.11 4.75
C ILE A 210 18.91 -7.95 6.25
N MET A 211 18.85 -6.71 6.74
CA MET A 211 18.67 -6.41 8.15
C MET A 211 17.30 -6.85 8.68
N ASP A 212 16.25 -6.67 7.91
CA ASP A 212 14.88 -7.03 8.30
C ASP A 212 14.65 -8.56 8.41
N LYS A 213 15.65 -9.40 8.09
CA LYS A 213 15.63 -10.84 8.36
C LYS A 213 16.09 -11.20 9.76
N VAL A 214 16.80 -10.28 10.44
CA VAL A 214 17.44 -10.49 11.72
C VAL A 214 16.71 -9.75 12.84
N LEU A 215 15.94 -8.71 12.48
CA LEU A 215 15.09 -7.90 13.37
C LEU A 215 13.66 -8.45 13.43
#